data_e3a8270a4a8de27005e6a638fce9f673
#
_entry.id   e3a8270a4a8de27005e6a638fce9f673
#
_cell.length_a   1.000
_cell.length_b   1.000
_cell.length_c   1.000
_cell.angle_alpha   90.00
_cell.angle_beta   90.00
_cell.angle_gamma   90.00
#
_symmetry.space_group_name_H-M   'P 1'
#
loop_
_entity.id
_entity.type
_entity.pdbx_description
1 polymer ?
#
loop_
_entity_poly.entity_id
_entity_poly.type
_entity_poly.pdbx_seq_one_letter_code
_entity_poly.pdbx_strand_id
1 'polypeptide(L)'
;MIFVAFGGLMASLAAGYGVLFTIVDDYRDDYGISETAIGVVIGIGFVAAFLSQVLIAPFADRGHARKVVLFGVAINVVGLLLMGFSTTLAPILIGRFISGIGIGAAVPAARRIVILADPNHLGQNLGRLLAAEVFGFALGPAISAVLVGPFGIPAPFVVVAGATVVMLSFVARVLSL
;
A
#
# COMPACT_ATOMS: atom_id res chain seq x y z
N MET A 1 -13.57 17.10 -2.46
CA MET A 1 -13.48 15.84 -3.25
C MET A 1 -12.07 15.26 -3.26
N ILE A 2 -11.03 16.04 -3.61
CA ILE A 2 -9.64 15.57 -3.72
C ILE A 2 -9.13 14.90 -2.43
N PHE A 3 -9.36 15.50 -1.25
CA PHE A 3 -8.90 14.96 0.03
C PHE A 3 -9.55 13.64 0.41
N VAL A 4 -10.82 13.43 0.05
CA VAL A 4 -11.53 12.16 0.32
C VAL A 4 -10.98 11.05 -0.58
N ALA A 5 -10.76 11.34 -1.86
CA ALA A 5 -10.22 10.37 -2.81
C ALA A 5 -8.78 9.95 -2.44
N PHE A 6 -7.91 10.94 -2.17
CA PHE A 6 -6.53 10.65 -1.78
C PHE A 6 -6.42 10.08 -0.37
N GLY A 7 -7.25 10.52 0.58
CA GLY A 7 -7.31 9.94 1.92
C GLY A 7 -7.73 8.46 1.88
N GLY A 8 -8.76 8.13 1.11
CA GLY A 8 -9.18 6.75 0.88
C GLY A 8 -8.09 5.89 0.22
N LEU A 9 -7.37 6.45 -0.77
CA LEU A 9 -6.24 5.77 -1.39
C LEU A 9 -5.12 5.53 -0.37
N MET A 10 -4.75 6.53 0.44
CA MET A 10 -3.72 6.40 1.48
C MET A 10 -4.12 5.34 2.51
N ALA A 11 -5.37 5.35 2.97
CA ALA A 11 -5.89 4.36 3.90
C ALA A 11 -5.82 2.94 3.33
N SER A 12 -6.21 2.74 2.07
CA SER A 12 -6.17 1.42 1.43
C SER A 12 -4.73 0.91 1.22
N LEU A 13 -3.79 1.77 0.84
CA LEU A 13 -2.37 1.42 0.74
C LEU A 13 -1.79 1.02 2.09
N ALA A 14 -2.10 1.79 3.14
CA ALA A 14 -1.64 1.51 4.50
C ALA A 14 -2.28 0.23 5.09
N ALA A 15 -3.54 -0.07 4.75
CA ALA A 15 -4.20 -1.30 5.16
C ALA A 15 -3.46 -2.56 4.67
N GLY A 16 -2.86 -2.52 3.49
CA GLY A 16 -2.03 -3.61 2.97
C GLY A 16 -0.82 -3.92 3.85
N TYR A 17 -0.21 -2.91 4.46
CA TYR A 17 0.83 -3.13 5.47
C TYR A 17 0.25 -3.74 6.75
N GLY A 18 -0.88 -3.22 7.23
CA GLY A 18 -1.54 -3.74 8.42
C GLY A 18 -1.94 -5.21 8.28
N VAL A 19 -2.45 -5.62 7.12
CA VAL A 19 -2.75 -7.03 6.79
C VAL A 19 -1.50 -7.87 6.92
N LEU A 20 -0.38 -7.48 6.33
CA LEU A 20 0.85 -8.27 6.38
C LEU A 20 1.32 -8.50 7.82
N PHE A 21 1.32 -7.48 8.67
CA PHE A 21 1.76 -7.60 10.06
C PHE A 21 0.91 -8.58 10.89
N THR A 22 -0.32 -8.83 10.49
CA THR A 22 -1.20 -9.79 11.16
C THR A 22 -1.00 -11.21 10.63
N ILE A 23 -0.76 -11.36 9.32
CA ILE A 23 -0.67 -12.66 8.64
C ILE A 23 0.70 -13.33 8.84
N VAL A 24 1.67 -12.67 9.46
CA VAL A 24 3.00 -13.27 9.69
C VAL A 24 2.93 -14.57 10.48
N ASP A 25 2.03 -14.67 11.44
CA ASP A 25 1.82 -15.90 12.22
C ASP A 25 1.20 -17.02 11.35
N ASP A 26 0.25 -16.70 10.49
CA ASP A 26 -0.35 -17.63 9.55
C ASP A 26 0.70 -18.15 8.54
N TYR A 27 1.61 -17.30 8.07
CA TYR A 27 2.73 -17.72 7.21
C TYR A 27 3.67 -18.69 7.91
N ARG A 28 3.93 -18.51 9.21
CA ARG A 28 4.73 -19.40 10.00
C ARG A 28 4.01 -20.74 10.20
N ASP A 29 2.77 -20.70 10.65
CA ASP A 29 2.03 -21.87 11.11
C ASP A 29 1.52 -22.72 9.95
N ASP A 30 1.01 -22.12 8.88
CA ASP A 30 0.43 -22.81 7.74
C ASP A 30 1.46 -23.17 6.66
N TYR A 31 2.47 -22.31 6.46
CA TYR A 31 3.46 -22.50 5.38
C TYR A 31 4.85 -22.86 5.87
N GLY A 32 5.06 -22.98 7.18
CA GLY A 32 6.36 -23.35 7.77
C GLY A 32 7.48 -22.34 7.52
N ILE A 33 7.13 -21.05 7.30
CA ILE A 33 8.11 -19.99 7.07
C ILE A 33 8.74 -19.61 8.41
N SER A 34 10.08 -19.64 8.51
CA SER A 34 10.78 -19.32 9.75
C SER A 34 10.62 -17.86 10.15
N GLU A 35 10.69 -17.56 11.44
CA GLU A 35 10.61 -16.20 11.98
C GLU A 35 11.68 -15.27 11.38
N THR A 36 12.90 -15.77 11.16
CA THR A 36 13.96 -15.03 10.49
C THR A 36 13.56 -14.65 9.06
N ALA A 37 12.98 -15.59 8.30
CA ALA A 37 12.52 -15.32 6.95
C ALA A 37 11.37 -14.31 6.93
N ILE A 38 10.44 -14.37 7.89
CA ILE A 38 9.39 -13.37 8.08
C ILE A 38 9.99 -11.99 8.33
N GLY A 39 11.01 -11.89 9.18
CA GLY A 39 11.75 -10.63 9.40
C GLY A 39 12.33 -10.07 8.10
N VAL A 40 12.87 -10.94 7.24
CA VAL A 40 13.37 -10.55 5.91
C VAL A 40 12.22 -10.08 5.01
N VAL A 41 11.07 -10.76 5.02
CA VAL A 41 9.87 -10.33 4.26
C VAL A 41 9.44 -8.92 4.67
N ILE A 42 9.39 -8.63 5.97
CA ILE A 42 9.05 -7.29 6.45
C ILE A 42 10.10 -6.27 6.00
N GLY A 43 11.38 -6.55 6.25
CA GLY A 43 12.50 -5.65 5.98
C GLY A 43 12.66 -5.32 4.49
N ILE A 44 12.54 -6.30 3.59
CA ILE A 44 12.71 -6.10 2.15
C ILE A 44 11.69 -5.12 1.57
N GLY A 45 10.47 -5.09 2.12
CA GLY A 45 9.45 -4.13 1.72
C GLY A 45 9.82 -2.69 2.09
N PHE A 46 10.43 -2.47 3.25
CA PHE A 46 10.91 -1.14 3.64
C PHE A 46 12.11 -0.70 2.80
N VAL A 47 13.06 -1.61 2.55
CA VAL A 47 14.19 -1.32 1.66
C VAL A 47 13.71 -0.96 0.25
N ALA A 48 12.79 -1.73 -0.31
CA ALA A 48 12.21 -1.48 -1.61
C ALA A 48 11.46 -0.13 -1.66
N ALA A 49 10.68 0.20 -0.62
CA ALA A 49 10.00 1.48 -0.51
C ALA A 49 11.00 2.64 -0.43
N PHE A 50 12.05 2.52 0.37
CA PHE A 50 13.10 3.53 0.46
C PHE A 50 13.79 3.75 -0.90
N LEU A 51 14.21 2.70 -1.58
CA LEU A 51 14.82 2.79 -2.90
C LEU A 51 13.89 3.46 -3.91
N SER A 52 12.61 3.11 -3.87
CA SER A 52 11.59 3.71 -4.75
C SER A 52 11.38 5.21 -4.43
N GLN A 53 11.41 5.61 -3.17
CA GLN A 53 11.34 7.01 -2.79
C GLN A 53 12.53 7.82 -3.31
N VAL A 54 13.71 7.24 -3.32
CA VAL A 54 14.92 7.91 -3.82
C VAL A 54 14.99 7.94 -5.35
N LEU A 55 14.58 6.86 -6.02
CA LEU A 55 14.78 6.69 -7.46
C LEU A 55 13.55 7.05 -8.31
N ILE A 56 12.34 6.75 -7.82
CA ILE A 56 11.10 6.88 -8.59
C ILE A 56 10.28 8.09 -8.17
N ALA A 57 10.15 8.36 -6.87
CA ALA A 57 9.34 9.47 -6.39
C ALA A 57 9.78 10.85 -6.94
N PRO A 58 11.07 11.16 -7.20
CA PRO A 58 11.48 12.42 -7.80
C PRO A 58 10.91 12.69 -9.20
N PHE A 59 10.44 11.67 -9.92
CA PHE A 59 9.74 11.90 -11.19
C PHE A 59 8.39 12.61 -10.98
N ALA A 60 7.79 12.49 -9.81
CA ALA A 60 6.60 13.27 -9.46
C ALA A 60 6.91 14.78 -9.44
N ASP A 61 8.11 15.17 -9.00
CA ASP A 61 8.56 16.58 -8.97
C ASP A 61 8.77 17.16 -10.36
N ARG A 62 9.04 16.30 -11.33
CA ARG A 62 9.23 16.66 -12.74
C ARG A 62 7.92 16.68 -13.56
N GLY A 63 6.78 16.86 -12.90
CA GLY A 63 5.47 16.94 -13.56
C GLY A 63 4.79 15.59 -13.86
N HIS A 64 5.34 14.47 -13.40
CA HIS A 64 4.80 13.13 -13.66
C HIS A 64 4.04 12.54 -12.46
N ALA A 65 3.62 13.36 -11.48
CA ALA A 65 3.02 12.87 -10.23
C ALA A 65 1.84 11.91 -10.47
N ARG A 66 0.93 12.21 -11.41
CA ARG A 66 -0.19 11.31 -11.77
C ARG A 66 0.30 9.95 -12.26
N LYS A 67 1.29 9.93 -13.16
CA LYS A 67 1.83 8.66 -13.69
C LYS A 67 2.51 7.85 -12.60
N VAL A 68 3.25 8.50 -11.70
CA VAL A 68 3.92 7.85 -10.57
C VAL A 68 2.91 7.25 -9.59
N VAL A 69 1.80 7.94 -9.28
CA VAL A 69 0.72 7.39 -8.45
C VAL A 69 0.09 6.16 -9.12
N LEU A 70 -0.32 6.28 -10.39
CA LEU A 70 -0.96 5.18 -11.12
C LEU A 70 -0.06 3.95 -11.19
N PHE A 71 1.19 4.13 -11.56
CA PHE A 71 2.21 3.08 -11.63
C PHE A 71 2.45 2.44 -10.26
N GLY A 72 2.69 3.26 -9.23
CA GLY A 72 2.98 2.77 -7.89
C GLY A 72 1.81 1.97 -7.30
N VAL A 73 0.58 2.44 -7.48
CA VAL A 73 -0.62 1.71 -7.02
C VAL A 73 -0.81 0.40 -7.79
N ALA A 74 -0.64 0.40 -9.12
CA ALA A 74 -0.76 -0.82 -9.92
C ALA A 74 0.27 -1.89 -9.48
N ILE A 75 1.53 -1.50 -9.28
CA ILE A 75 2.58 -2.39 -8.78
C ILE A 75 2.27 -2.88 -7.36
N ASN A 76 1.78 -2.01 -6.48
CA ASN A 76 1.40 -2.41 -5.13
C ASN A 76 0.30 -3.47 -5.14
N VAL A 77 -0.73 -3.31 -5.98
CA VAL A 77 -1.81 -4.29 -6.12
C VAL A 77 -1.27 -5.65 -6.59
N VAL A 78 -0.38 -5.66 -7.57
CA VAL A 78 0.28 -6.90 -8.04
C VAL A 78 1.07 -7.55 -6.90
N GLY A 79 1.83 -6.77 -6.12
CA GLY A 79 2.58 -7.27 -4.97
C GLY A 79 1.68 -7.87 -3.88
N LEU A 80 0.56 -7.20 -3.56
CA LEU A 80 -0.42 -7.71 -2.59
C LEU A 80 -1.03 -9.04 -3.03
N LEU A 81 -1.46 -9.13 -4.29
CA LEU A 81 -2.04 -10.37 -4.82
C LEU A 81 -1.01 -11.50 -4.85
N LEU A 82 0.23 -11.20 -5.23
CA LEU A 82 1.30 -12.21 -5.21
C LEU A 82 1.57 -12.71 -3.80
N MET A 83 1.60 -11.84 -2.78
CA MET A 83 1.74 -12.28 -1.38
C MET A 83 0.53 -13.10 -0.92
N GLY A 84 -0.68 -12.70 -1.29
CA GLY A 84 -1.91 -13.37 -0.86
C GLY A 84 -2.07 -14.79 -1.42
N PHE A 85 -1.69 -14.99 -2.69
CA PHE A 85 -1.83 -16.31 -3.35
C PHE A 85 -0.59 -17.20 -3.28
N SER A 86 0.50 -16.73 -2.66
CA SER A 86 1.73 -17.49 -2.54
C SER A 86 1.78 -18.29 -1.24
N THR A 87 2.27 -19.50 -1.31
CA THR A 87 2.41 -20.44 -0.19
C THR A 87 3.87 -20.75 0.16
N THR A 88 4.82 -20.14 -0.55
CA THR A 88 6.25 -20.34 -0.35
C THR A 88 6.98 -19.00 -0.21
N LEU A 89 8.14 -19.02 0.43
CA LEU A 89 8.89 -17.81 0.78
C LEU A 89 9.29 -16.95 -0.44
N ALA A 90 9.78 -17.56 -1.52
CA ALA A 90 10.34 -16.81 -2.64
C ALA A 90 9.31 -15.88 -3.31
N PRO A 91 8.12 -16.31 -3.74
CA PRO A 91 7.14 -15.41 -4.32
C PRO A 91 6.56 -14.42 -3.29
N ILE A 92 6.49 -14.77 -1.99
CA ILE A 92 6.10 -13.82 -0.94
C ILE A 92 7.12 -12.67 -0.84
N LEU A 93 8.43 -12.98 -0.86
CA LEU A 93 9.50 -11.98 -0.89
C LEU A 93 9.42 -11.08 -2.13
N ILE A 94 9.18 -11.68 -3.30
CA ILE A 94 9.02 -10.94 -4.55
C ILE A 94 7.80 -10.02 -4.48
N GLY A 95 6.66 -10.54 -4.02
CA GLY A 95 5.45 -9.76 -3.85
C GLY A 95 5.64 -8.59 -2.87
N ARG A 96 6.35 -8.83 -1.78
CA ARG A 96 6.67 -7.80 -0.80
C ARG A 96 7.60 -6.72 -1.34
N PHE A 97 8.62 -7.12 -2.10
CA PHE A 97 9.53 -6.18 -2.76
C PHE A 97 8.78 -5.31 -3.78
N ILE A 98 7.95 -5.93 -4.62
CA ILE A 98 7.12 -5.24 -5.62
C ILE A 98 6.14 -4.28 -4.94
N SER A 99 5.44 -4.73 -3.89
CA SER A 99 4.53 -3.87 -3.11
C SER A 99 5.27 -2.69 -2.47
N GLY A 100 6.47 -2.91 -1.93
CA GLY A 100 7.32 -1.87 -1.36
C GLY A 100 7.66 -0.79 -2.39
N ILE A 101 8.10 -1.19 -3.61
CA ILE A 101 8.34 -0.25 -4.71
C ILE A 101 7.07 0.56 -4.99
N GLY A 102 5.93 -0.09 -5.08
CA GLY A 102 4.66 0.55 -5.39
C GLY A 102 4.28 1.64 -4.38
N ILE A 103 4.34 1.33 -3.10
CA ILE A 103 4.02 2.29 -2.03
C ILE A 103 5.06 3.41 -1.96
N GLY A 104 6.35 3.08 -2.07
CA GLY A 104 7.43 4.06 -2.07
C GLY A 104 7.33 5.08 -3.21
N ALA A 105 6.75 4.71 -4.34
CA ALA A 105 6.45 5.61 -5.44
C ALA A 105 5.13 6.38 -5.22
N ALA A 106 4.04 5.67 -4.89
CA ALA A 106 2.69 6.24 -4.86
C ALA A 106 2.48 7.26 -3.74
N VAL A 107 2.94 6.97 -2.52
CA VAL A 107 2.65 7.80 -1.33
C VAL A 107 3.24 9.21 -1.44
N PRO A 108 4.53 9.41 -1.72
CA PRO A 108 5.10 10.76 -1.89
C PRO A 108 4.46 11.53 -3.06
N ALA A 109 4.22 10.83 -4.17
CA ALA A 109 3.60 11.44 -5.35
C ALA A 109 2.16 11.91 -5.07
N ALA A 110 1.38 11.12 -4.34
CA ALA A 110 0.04 11.48 -3.94
C ALA A 110 0.01 12.65 -2.95
N ARG A 111 0.90 12.65 -1.96
CA ARG A 111 1.06 13.79 -1.03
C ARG A 111 1.40 15.07 -1.78
N ARG A 112 2.31 15.00 -2.76
CA ARG A 112 2.66 16.14 -3.61
C ARG A 112 1.44 16.71 -4.34
N ILE A 113 0.61 15.87 -4.95
CA ILE A 113 -0.61 16.32 -5.65
C ILE A 113 -1.52 17.10 -4.69
N VAL A 114 -1.73 16.57 -3.49
CA VAL A 114 -2.60 17.20 -2.48
C VAL A 114 -2.02 18.52 -1.97
N ILE A 115 -0.70 18.60 -1.76
CA ILE A 115 0.00 19.81 -1.34
C ILE A 115 -0.16 20.92 -2.39
N LEU A 116 0.03 20.59 -3.66
CA LEU A 116 -0.07 21.55 -4.76
C LEU A 116 -1.51 21.99 -5.04
N ALA A 117 -2.50 21.18 -4.69
CA ALA A 117 -3.91 21.51 -4.85
C ALA A 117 -4.39 22.58 -3.86
N ASP A 118 -3.79 22.66 -2.66
CA ASP A 118 -4.14 23.64 -1.64
C ASP A 118 -2.91 23.97 -0.76
N PRO A 119 -2.00 24.82 -1.27
CA PRO A 119 -0.74 25.14 -0.57
C PRO A 119 -0.94 25.94 0.73
N ASN A 120 -2.07 26.65 0.85
CA ASN A 120 -2.34 27.50 2.01
C ASN A 120 -2.69 26.70 3.28
N HIS A 121 -3.10 25.45 3.13
CA HIS A 121 -3.49 24.59 4.24
C HIS A 121 -2.58 23.35 4.35
N LEU A 122 -1.29 23.50 4.06
CA LEU A 122 -0.31 22.42 3.99
C LEU A 122 -0.35 21.49 5.20
N GLY A 123 -0.22 22.04 6.42
CA GLY A 123 -0.19 21.23 7.64
C GLY A 123 -1.50 20.44 7.87
N GLN A 124 -2.64 21.08 7.61
CA GLN A 124 -3.95 20.43 7.76
C GLN A 124 -4.14 19.30 6.74
N ASN A 125 -3.72 19.53 5.51
CA ASN A 125 -3.87 18.56 4.42
C ASN A 125 -2.97 17.34 4.62
N LEU A 126 -1.71 17.55 5.02
CA LEU A 126 -0.81 16.46 5.39
C LEU A 126 -1.29 15.70 6.62
N GLY A 127 -1.80 16.42 7.64
CA GLY A 127 -2.37 15.80 8.84
C GLY A 127 -3.56 14.89 8.51
N ARG A 128 -4.45 15.31 7.61
CA ARG A 128 -5.58 14.48 7.14
C ARG A 128 -5.13 13.22 6.40
N LEU A 129 -4.12 13.34 5.53
CA LEU A 129 -3.57 12.18 4.83
C LEU A 129 -2.91 11.20 5.79
N LEU A 130 -2.12 11.72 6.75
CA LEU A 130 -1.48 10.90 7.77
C LEU A 130 -2.52 10.20 8.66
N ALA A 131 -3.57 10.90 9.07
CA ALA A 131 -4.66 10.29 9.84
C ALA A 131 -5.35 9.16 9.05
N ALA A 132 -5.57 9.33 7.74
CA ALA A 132 -6.11 8.29 6.88
C ALA A 132 -5.16 7.09 6.75
N GLU A 133 -3.85 7.32 6.64
CA GLU A 133 -2.84 6.25 6.63
C GLU A 133 -2.84 5.46 7.94
N VAL A 134 -2.81 6.14 9.08
CA VAL A 134 -2.84 5.49 10.41
C VAL A 134 -4.13 4.69 10.60
N PHE A 135 -5.27 5.26 10.21
CA PHE A 135 -6.55 4.56 10.25
C PHE A 135 -6.55 3.32 9.36
N GLY A 136 -6.07 3.43 8.13
CA GLY A 136 -5.95 2.30 7.20
C GLY A 136 -5.03 1.21 7.74
N PHE A 137 -3.88 1.58 8.28
CA PHE A 137 -2.96 0.63 8.92
C PHE A 137 -3.63 -0.13 10.07
N ALA A 138 -4.41 0.56 10.91
CA ALA A 138 -5.15 -0.06 12.01
C ALA A 138 -6.31 -0.95 11.52
N LEU A 139 -6.89 -0.67 10.34
CA LEU A 139 -7.92 -1.53 9.75
C LEU A 139 -7.37 -2.86 9.22
N GLY A 140 -6.11 -2.91 8.81
CA GLY A 140 -5.49 -4.12 8.25
C GLY A 140 -5.65 -5.36 9.15
N PRO A 141 -5.23 -5.30 10.43
CA PRO A 141 -5.44 -6.37 11.38
C PRO A 141 -6.92 -6.78 11.55
N ALA A 142 -7.84 -5.83 11.59
CA ALA A 142 -9.27 -6.11 11.70
C ALA A 142 -9.79 -6.85 10.47
N ILE A 143 -9.38 -6.43 9.27
CA ILE A 143 -9.70 -7.12 8.00
C ILE A 143 -9.17 -8.56 8.03
N SER A 144 -7.91 -8.75 8.46
CA SER A 144 -7.31 -10.09 8.56
C SER A 144 -8.04 -10.97 9.57
N ALA A 145 -8.32 -10.46 10.75
CA ALA A 145 -9.01 -11.21 11.82
C ALA A 145 -10.40 -11.71 11.40
N VAL A 146 -11.11 -10.92 10.59
CA VAL A 146 -12.45 -11.30 10.12
C VAL A 146 -12.39 -12.25 8.92
N LEU A 147 -11.41 -12.11 8.03
CA LEU A 147 -11.42 -12.78 6.74
C LEU A 147 -10.56 -14.05 6.68
N VAL A 148 -9.47 -14.13 7.44
CA VAL A 148 -8.55 -15.27 7.34
C VAL A 148 -9.24 -16.59 7.77
N GLY A 149 -9.96 -16.58 8.88
CA GLY A 149 -10.65 -17.79 9.38
C GLY A 149 -11.60 -18.41 8.35
N PRO A 150 -12.61 -17.67 7.84
CA PRO A 150 -13.60 -18.23 6.92
C PRO A 150 -13.12 -18.35 5.46
N PHE A 151 -12.16 -17.54 5.00
CA PHE A 151 -11.79 -17.43 3.58
C PHE A 151 -10.30 -17.67 3.29
N GLY A 152 -9.48 -17.83 4.32
CA GLY A 152 -8.05 -18.10 4.20
C GLY A 152 -7.20 -16.85 3.99
N ILE A 153 -5.89 -17.06 3.97
CA ILE A 153 -4.85 -16.01 3.85
C ILE A 153 -5.00 -15.09 2.63
N PRO A 154 -5.44 -15.55 1.44
CA PRO A 154 -5.61 -14.66 0.29
C PRO A 154 -6.67 -13.58 0.48
N ALA A 155 -7.71 -13.83 1.27
CA ALA A 155 -8.89 -12.97 1.34
C ALA A 155 -8.61 -11.52 1.77
N PRO A 156 -7.88 -11.24 2.85
CA PRO A 156 -7.57 -9.86 3.22
C PRO A 156 -6.73 -9.12 2.17
N PHE A 157 -5.80 -9.80 1.50
CA PHE A 157 -5.02 -9.19 0.41
C PHE A 157 -5.90 -8.82 -0.79
N VAL A 158 -6.83 -9.70 -1.18
CA VAL A 158 -7.78 -9.45 -2.29
C VAL A 158 -8.71 -8.29 -1.96
N VAL A 159 -9.23 -8.24 -0.73
CA VAL A 159 -10.13 -7.14 -0.30
C VAL A 159 -9.40 -5.80 -0.30
N VAL A 160 -8.19 -5.75 0.24
CA VAL A 160 -7.40 -4.51 0.25
C VAL A 160 -6.96 -4.11 -1.16
N ALA A 161 -6.53 -5.06 -1.99
CA ALA A 161 -6.20 -4.80 -3.39
C ALA A 161 -7.40 -4.24 -4.15
N GLY A 162 -8.59 -4.84 -3.98
CA GLY A 162 -9.84 -4.36 -4.57
C GLY A 162 -10.21 -2.96 -4.10
N ALA A 163 -10.13 -2.69 -2.80
CA ALA A 163 -10.37 -1.35 -2.23
C ALA A 163 -9.40 -0.32 -2.82
N THR A 164 -8.13 -0.70 -2.97
CA THR A 164 -7.10 0.18 -3.54
C THR A 164 -7.39 0.50 -5.01
N VAL A 165 -7.84 -0.46 -5.82
CA VAL A 165 -8.25 -0.24 -7.22
C VAL A 165 -9.46 0.67 -7.30
N VAL A 166 -10.46 0.48 -6.43
CA VAL A 166 -11.63 1.35 -6.36
C VAL A 166 -11.22 2.78 -6.01
N MET A 167 -10.40 2.98 -4.99
CA MET A 167 -9.91 4.31 -4.61
C MET A 167 -9.07 4.94 -5.71
N LEU A 168 -8.24 4.16 -6.41
CA LEU A 168 -7.49 4.64 -7.58
C LEU A 168 -8.43 5.16 -8.69
N SER A 169 -9.53 4.47 -8.92
CA SER A 169 -10.53 4.90 -9.91
C SER A 169 -11.15 6.25 -9.54
N PHE A 170 -11.42 6.48 -8.26
CA PHE A 170 -11.88 7.80 -7.77
C PHE A 170 -10.82 8.87 -7.95
N VAL A 171 -9.57 8.59 -7.58
CA VAL A 171 -8.44 9.51 -7.78
C VAL A 171 -8.25 9.85 -9.25
N ALA A 172 -8.32 8.85 -10.14
CA ALA A 172 -8.17 9.07 -11.57
C ALA A 172 -9.25 10.00 -12.14
N ARG A 173 -10.51 9.87 -11.67
CA ARG A 173 -11.63 10.76 -12.05
C ARG A 173 -11.40 12.18 -11.53
N VAL A 174 -10.97 12.32 -10.27
CA VAL A 174 -10.70 13.65 -9.68
C VAL A 174 -9.55 14.36 -10.39
N LEU A 175 -8.56 13.63 -10.87
CA LEU A 175 -7.42 14.19 -11.62
C LEU A 175 -7.72 14.46 -13.11
N SER A 176 -8.86 14.00 -13.63
CA SER A 176 -9.30 14.26 -15.00
C SER A 176 -10.24 15.47 -15.11
N LEU A 177 -10.72 15.99 -13.98
CA LEU A 177 -11.50 17.22 -13.88
C LEU A 177 -10.58 18.44 -13.76
#